data_8620b0b94be65f958142c0bf036c11c3
#
_entry.id   8620b0b94be65f958142c0bf036c11c3
#
_cell.length_a   1.000
_cell.length_b   1.000
_cell.length_c   1.000
_cell.angle_alpha   90.00
_cell.angle_beta   90.00
_cell.angle_gamma   90.00
#
_symmetry.space_group_name_H-M   'P 1'
#
loop_
_entity.id
_entity.type
_entity.pdbx_description
1 polymer ?
#
loop_
_entity_poly.entity_id
_entity_poly.type
_entity_poly.pdbx_seq_one_letter_code
_entity_poly.pdbx_strand_id
1 'polypeptide(L)'
;MSVESPLNIVICWHMHQPQYCDLISGTYQLPWSYLHATKDYIDMAAHLEAVPEARAVVNFAPILLEQLSDYAGQVNGFLSENKHIR
;
A
#
# COMPACT_ATOMS: atom_id res chain seq x y z
N MET A 1 -11.19 -39.90 0.96
CA MET A 1 -12.47 -39.19 1.08
C MET A 1 -12.60 -38.25 -0.10
N SER A 2 -13.66 -38.38 -0.85
CA SER A 2 -13.91 -37.47 -1.95
C SER A 2 -14.74 -36.27 -1.48
N VAL A 3 -14.42 -35.11 -2.01
CA VAL A 3 -15.17 -33.87 -1.74
C VAL A 3 -16.04 -33.61 -2.95
N GLU A 4 -17.35 -33.79 -2.80
CA GLU A 4 -18.31 -33.60 -3.89
C GLU A 4 -18.56 -32.12 -4.17
N SER A 5 -18.51 -31.29 -3.12
CA SER A 5 -18.73 -29.85 -3.22
C SER A 5 -17.59 -29.13 -2.51
N PRO A 6 -16.50 -28.81 -3.22
CA PRO A 6 -15.39 -28.11 -2.60
C PRO A 6 -15.83 -26.72 -2.11
N LEU A 7 -15.34 -26.36 -0.95
CA LEU A 7 -15.55 -25.02 -0.42
C LEU A 7 -14.64 -24.03 -1.12
N ASN A 8 -15.23 -22.99 -1.70
CA ASN A 8 -14.46 -21.92 -2.32
C ASN A 8 -14.25 -20.80 -1.31
N ILE A 9 -13.00 -20.45 -1.09
CA ILE A 9 -12.62 -19.38 -0.16
C ILE A 9 -11.92 -18.28 -0.97
N VAL A 10 -12.41 -17.05 -0.83
CA VAL A 10 -11.78 -15.87 -1.41
C VAL A 10 -11.23 -15.02 -0.28
N ILE A 11 -9.92 -14.76 -0.33
CA ILE A 11 -9.27 -13.86 0.62
C ILE A 11 -9.10 -12.52 -0.06
N CYS A 12 -9.70 -11.49 0.54
CA CYS A 12 -9.61 -10.13 0.05
C CYS A 12 -8.87 -9.27 1.07
N TRP A 13 -7.76 -8.67 0.66
CA TRP A 13 -7.05 -7.69 1.47
C TRP A 13 -7.53 -6.29 1.10
N HIS A 14 -8.07 -5.60 2.09
CA HIS A 14 -8.46 -4.21 1.93
C HIS A 14 -7.32 -3.33 2.44
N MET A 15 -6.61 -2.68 1.51
CA MET A 15 -5.49 -1.81 1.84
C MET A 15 -5.99 -0.38 1.92
N HIS A 16 -5.92 0.16 3.12
CA HIS A 16 -6.47 1.47 3.44
C HIS A 16 -5.60 2.17 4.48
N GLN A 17 -5.61 3.48 4.46
CA GLN A 17 -5.05 4.31 5.53
C GLN A 17 -5.87 5.59 5.65
N PRO A 18 -5.87 6.24 6.83
CA PRO A 18 -6.52 7.53 7.01
C PRO A 18 -5.84 8.63 6.18
N GLN A 19 -6.48 9.78 6.09
CA GLN A 19 -5.85 10.95 5.49
C GLN A 19 -4.77 11.48 6.44
N TYR A 20 -3.52 11.16 6.15
CA TYR A 20 -2.38 11.64 6.94
C TYR A 20 -1.85 12.98 6.43
N CYS A 21 -2.25 13.40 5.25
CA CYS A 21 -1.82 14.64 4.65
C CYS A 21 -2.77 15.79 5.04
N ASP A 22 -2.21 16.88 5.54
CA ASP A 22 -2.97 18.10 5.70
C ASP A 22 -3.25 18.69 4.31
N LEU A 23 -4.53 18.72 3.94
CA LEU A 23 -4.95 19.14 2.59
C LEU A 23 -4.69 20.63 2.32
N ILE A 24 -4.54 21.43 3.36
CA ILE A 24 -4.27 22.86 3.22
C ILE A 24 -2.78 23.10 2.97
N SER A 25 -1.92 22.53 3.82
CA SER A 25 -0.47 22.73 3.72
C SER A 25 0.21 21.74 2.77
N GLY A 26 -0.43 20.61 2.48
CA GLY A 26 0.16 19.51 1.74
C GLY A 26 1.22 18.75 2.54
N THR A 27 1.24 18.92 3.87
CA THR A 27 2.24 18.32 4.75
C THR A 27 1.66 17.11 5.46
N TYR A 28 2.45 16.03 5.54
CA TYR A 28 2.09 14.84 6.28
C TYR A 28 2.41 15.04 7.75
N GLN A 29 1.40 14.95 8.60
CA GLN A 29 1.54 15.20 10.04
C GLN A 29 2.31 14.10 10.76
N LEU A 30 2.22 12.87 10.27
CA LEU A 30 2.85 11.69 10.85
C LEU A 30 3.49 10.87 9.74
N PRO A 31 4.55 10.09 10.06
CA PRO A 31 5.32 9.37 9.05
C PRO A 31 4.68 8.05 8.57
N TRP A 32 3.40 7.81 8.85
CA TRP A 32 2.77 6.51 8.63
C TRP A 32 2.69 6.11 7.16
N SER A 33 2.40 7.05 6.25
CA SER A 33 2.36 6.72 4.81
C SER A 33 3.71 6.21 4.32
N TYR A 34 4.79 6.88 4.71
CA TYR A 34 6.14 6.47 4.35
C TYR A 34 6.50 5.10 4.95
N LEU A 35 6.23 4.91 6.24
CA LEU A 35 6.56 3.66 6.94
C LEU A 35 5.77 2.48 6.38
N HIS A 36 4.48 2.65 6.13
CA HIS A 36 3.66 1.59 5.53
C HIS A 36 4.09 1.29 4.10
N ALA A 37 4.41 2.31 3.31
CA ALA A 37 4.84 2.13 1.93
C ALA A 37 6.15 1.36 1.83
N THR A 38 7.10 1.63 2.73
CA THR A 38 8.44 1.02 2.69
C THR A 38 8.51 -0.34 3.37
N LYS A 39 7.53 -0.73 4.15
CA LYS A 39 7.53 -2.01 4.85
C LYS A 39 6.25 -2.80 4.68
N ASP A 40 5.15 -2.35 5.26
CA ASP A 40 3.96 -3.18 5.42
C ASP A 40 3.36 -3.59 4.07
N TYR A 41 3.24 -2.67 3.15
CA TYR A 41 2.64 -2.95 1.83
C TYR A 41 3.57 -3.80 0.97
N ILE A 42 4.88 -3.57 1.07
CA ILE A 42 5.87 -4.39 0.38
C ILE A 42 5.88 -5.80 0.94
N ASP A 43 5.83 -5.94 2.27
CA ASP A 43 5.81 -7.25 2.92
C ASP A 43 4.58 -8.06 2.51
N MET A 44 3.42 -7.43 2.36
CA MET A 44 2.21 -8.11 1.89
C MET A 44 2.39 -8.70 0.50
N ALA A 45 2.98 -7.94 -0.43
CA ALA A 45 3.28 -8.44 -1.77
C ALA A 45 4.34 -9.55 -1.73
N ALA A 46 5.37 -9.38 -0.89
CA ALA A 46 6.46 -10.35 -0.76
C ALA A 46 5.95 -11.71 -0.27
N HIS A 47 4.98 -11.73 0.63
CA HIS A 47 4.38 -13.01 1.09
C HIS A 47 3.69 -13.76 -0.04
N LEU A 48 3.01 -13.06 -0.94
CA LEU A 48 2.39 -13.68 -2.11
C LEU A 48 3.44 -14.18 -3.10
N GLU A 49 4.52 -13.44 -3.29
CA GLU A 49 5.62 -13.86 -4.16
C GLU A 49 6.36 -15.08 -3.61
N ALA A 50 6.49 -15.18 -2.30
CA ALA A 50 7.16 -16.29 -1.64
C ALA A 50 6.41 -17.61 -1.77
N VAL A 51 5.11 -17.56 -2.00
CA VAL A 51 4.25 -18.74 -2.16
C VAL A 51 3.54 -18.66 -3.51
N PRO A 52 4.13 -19.20 -4.60
CA PRO A 52 3.59 -19.03 -5.95
C PRO A 52 2.17 -19.54 -6.16
N GLU A 53 1.72 -20.46 -5.32
CA GLU A 53 0.36 -21.00 -5.37
C GLU A 53 -0.66 -20.15 -4.60
N ALA A 54 -0.20 -19.23 -3.77
CA ALA A 54 -1.08 -18.36 -3.01
C ALA A 54 -1.78 -17.35 -3.92
N ARG A 55 -3.05 -17.10 -3.62
CA ARG A 55 -3.86 -16.15 -4.36
C ARG A 55 -4.64 -15.28 -3.38
N ALA A 56 -4.74 -14.02 -3.71
CA ALA A 56 -5.53 -13.06 -2.95
C ALA A 56 -6.09 -12.02 -3.89
N VAL A 57 -7.22 -11.45 -3.51
CA VAL A 57 -7.77 -10.25 -4.13
C VAL A 57 -7.29 -9.08 -3.28
N VAL A 58 -6.77 -8.04 -3.92
CA VAL A 58 -6.31 -6.85 -3.22
C VAL A 58 -7.17 -5.67 -3.64
N ASN A 59 -7.71 -4.97 -2.67
CA ASN A 59 -8.49 -3.75 -2.88
C ASN A 59 -7.71 -2.58 -2.30
N PHE A 60 -7.46 -1.58 -3.12
CA PHE A 60 -6.77 -0.35 -2.71
C PHE A 60 -7.77 0.78 -2.54
N ALA A 61 -7.85 1.35 -1.35
CA ALA A 61 -8.64 2.55 -1.15
C ALA A 61 -8.04 3.73 -1.92
N PRO A 62 -8.84 4.57 -2.59
CA PRO A 62 -8.33 5.70 -3.37
C PRO A 62 -7.43 6.65 -2.57
N ILE A 63 -7.77 6.92 -1.31
CA ILE A 63 -6.95 7.78 -0.45
C ILE A 63 -5.55 7.21 -0.21
N LEU A 64 -5.42 5.90 -0.11
CA LEU A 64 -4.13 5.22 0.00
C LEU A 64 -3.31 5.42 -1.28
N LEU A 65 -3.92 5.19 -2.43
CA LEU A 65 -3.23 5.35 -3.71
C LEU A 65 -2.77 6.79 -3.93
N GLU A 66 -3.59 7.77 -3.58
CA GLU A 66 -3.26 9.18 -3.68
C GLU A 66 -2.03 9.52 -2.84
N GLN A 67 -1.99 9.08 -1.59
CA GLN A 67 -0.88 9.37 -0.70
C GLN A 67 0.41 8.66 -1.10
N LEU A 68 0.32 7.41 -1.54
CA LEU A 68 1.49 6.68 -2.04
C LEU A 68 2.06 7.32 -3.30
N SER A 69 1.20 7.74 -4.22
CA SER A 69 1.61 8.44 -5.44
C SER A 69 2.28 9.77 -5.13
N ASP A 70 1.73 10.53 -4.17
CA ASP A 70 2.31 11.81 -3.76
C ASP A 70 3.70 11.60 -3.13
N TYR A 71 3.85 10.64 -2.24
CA TYR A 71 5.15 10.33 -1.66
C TYR A 71 6.17 9.86 -2.70
N ALA A 72 5.75 9.01 -3.62
CA ALA A 72 6.63 8.57 -4.70
C ALA A 72 7.14 9.77 -5.52
N GLY A 73 6.26 10.72 -5.82
CA GLY A 73 6.63 11.95 -6.50
C GLY A 73 7.60 12.81 -5.71
N GLN A 74 7.38 12.95 -4.40
CA GLN A 74 8.26 13.72 -3.52
C GLN A 74 9.64 13.09 -3.38
N VAL A 75 9.72 11.78 -3.23
CA VAL A 75 11.00 11.05 -3.16
C VAL A 75 11.76 11.22 -4.47
N ASN A 76 11.09 11.08 -5.59
CA ASN A 76 11.69 11.29 -6.90
C ASN A 76 12.21 12.72 -7.06
N GLY A 77 11.45 13.72 -6.61
CA GLY A 77 11.87 15.12 -6.62
C GLY A 77 13.09 15.36 -5.73
N PHE A 78 13.17 14.73 -4.57
CA PHE A 78 14.33 14.81 -3.70
C PHE A 78 15.57 14.20 -4.36
N LEU A 79 15.44 13.03 -4.96
CA LEU A 79 16.56 12.33 -5.58
C LEU A 79 17.09 13.03 -6.84
N SER A 80 16.20 13.61 -7.64
CA SER A 80 16.58 14.21 -8.93
C SER A 80 16.84 15.72 -8.85
N GLU A 81 16.13 16.45 -8.00
CA GLU A 81 16.17 17.90 -7.94
C GLU A 81 16.48 18.47 -6.55
N ASN A 82 16.76 17.61 -5.60
CA ASN A 82 17.04 17.96 -4.19
C ASN A 82 15.93 18.80 -3.54
N LYS A 83 14.68 18.52 -3.89
CA LYS A 83 13.52 19.17 -3.27
C LYS A 83 13.20 18.58 -1.91
N HIS A 84 12.61 19.39 -1.03
CA HIS A 84 12.15 18.94 0.29
C HIS A 84 11.01 17.93 0.17
N ILE A 85 11.04 16.91 1.02
CA ILE A 85 9.93 15.99 1.24
C ILE A 85 9.07 16.57 2.38
N ARG A 86 7.78 16.67 2.13
CA ARG A 86 6.83 17.22 3.12
C ARG A 86 6.22 16.14 3.99
#